data_8c745d1582f2a83a8e0014bdb8021596
#
_entry.id   8c745d1582f2a83a8e0014bdb8021596
#
_cell.length_a   1.000
_cell.length_b   1.000
_cell.length_c   1.000
_cell.angle_alpha   90.00
_cell.angle_beta   90.00
_cell.angle_gamma   90.00
#
_symmetry.space_group_name_H-M   'P 1'
#
loop_
_entity.id
_entity.type
_entity.pdbx_description
1 polymer ?
#
loop_
_entity_poly.entity_id
_entity_poly.type
_entity_poly.pdbx_seq_one_letter_code
_entity_poly.pdbx_strand_id
1 'polypeptide(L)'
;PFVWLLSASTQAVIRLTGLHTSTENKVTEEEIKAIIQEGTEDGEIQEVEQDIVEKVFNLGDRKIGSIMTHRSDLIWLEIGESAESIRNKVKENVYTVYPVAHDELDHIEGVVYLKDLFSHLDEPDFKLADILRPAQFFPENQSVYNTLGHLKSDHIKYGLVTDEFGSIQGIVTLKDIVDVLLG
;
A
#
# COMPACT_ATOMS: atom_id res chain seq x y z
N PRO A 1 -34.71 -28.58 41.02
CA PRO A 1 -35.76 -27.57 41.06
C PRO A 1 -35.25 -26.15 41.37
N PHE A 2 -34.24 -25.99 42.27
CA PHE A 2 -33.69 -24.67 42.63
C PHE A 2 -33.04 -23.90 41.50
N VAL A 3 -32.24 -24.55 40.65
CA VAL A 3 -31.56 -23.94 39.51
C VAL A 3 -32.57 -23.41 38.50
N TRP A 4 -33.66 -24.10 38.27
CA TRP A 4 -34.73 -23.65 37.37
C TRP A 4 -35.41 -22.38 37.89
N LEU A 5 -35.68 -22.31 39.22
CA LEU A 5 -36.32 -21.13 39.84
C LEU A 5 -35.41 -19.90 39.78
N LEU A 6 -34.10 -20.08 39.99
CA LEU A 6 -33.10 -19.02 39.84
C LEU A 6 -33.01 -18.52 38.39
N SER A 7 -32.94 -19.43 37.42
CA SER A 7 -32.91 -19.04 36.02
C SER A 7 -34.16 -18.32 35.57
N ALA A 8 -35.34 -18.72 36.01
CA ALA A 8 -36.62 -18.10 35.72
C ALA A 8 -36.70 -16.69 36.35
N SER A 9 -36.24 -16.52 37.58
CA SER A 9 -36.25 -15.22 38.27
C SER A 9 -35.25 -14.25 37.61
N THR A 10 -34.06 -14.69 37.22
CA THR A 10 -33.06 -13.89 36.51
C THR A 10 -33.58 -13.44 35.15
N GLN A 11 -34.21 -14.35 34.37
CA GLN A 11 -34.82 -13.97 33.08
C GLN A 11 -35.98 -13.00 33.25
N ALA A 12 -36.79 -13.13 34.30
CA ALA A 12 -37.89 -12.18 34.57
C ALA A 12 -37.33 -10.79 34.89
N VAL A 13 -36.28 -10.67 35.68
CA VAL A 13 -35.62 -9.39 36.00
C VAL A 13 -35.02 -8.75 34.76
N ILE A 14 -34.32 -9.52 33.92
CA ILE A 14 -33.72 -9.03 32.64
C ILE A 14 -34.85 -8.50 31.71
N ARG A 15 -35.98 -9.18 31.62
CA ARG A 15 -37.11 -8.72 30.81
C ARG A 15 -37.80 -7.45 31.37
N LEU A 16 -37.89 -7.33 32.70
CA LEU A 16 -38.47 -6.18 33.37
C LEU A 16 -37.59 -4.93 33.33
N THR A 17 -36.29 -5.11 33.35
CA THR A 17 -35.31 -4.00 33.30
C THR A 17 -35.01 -3.54 31.87
N GLY A 18 -35.56 -4.22 30.85
CA GLY A 18 -35.31 -3.84 29.45
C GLY A 18 -33.84 -3.98 29.01
N LEU A 19 -33.00 -4.62 29.83
CA LEU A 19 -31.62 -4.98 29.48
C LEU A 19 -31.67 -6.12 28.46
N HIS A 20 -32.02 -5.76 27.23
CA HIS A 20 -31.64 -6.60 26.10
C HIS A 20 -30.13 -6.48 26.05
N THR A 21 -29.45 -7.52 26.46
CA THR A 21 -28.08 -7.75 26.01
C THR A 21 -28.16 -7.87 24.49
N SER A 22 -28.08 -6.74 23.80
CA SER A 22 -27.70 -6.73 22.40
C SER A 22 -26.27 -7.25 22.36
N THR A 23 -26.14 -8.56 22.23
CA THR A 23 -24.89 -9.25 21.97
C THR A 23 -24.51 -9.01 20.51
N GLU A 24 -24.44 -7.75 20.09
CA GLU A 24 -23.51 -7.34 19.06
C GLU A 24 -22.18 -7.06 19.79
N ASN A 25 -21.55 -8.12 20.28
CA ASN A 25 -20.12 -8.07 20.60
C ASN A 25 -19.40 -7.90 19.26
N LYS A 26 -19.44 -6.69 18.71
CA LYS A 26 -18.49 -6.30 17.69
C LYS A 26 -17.17 -6.16 18.42
N VAL A 27 -16.33 -7.17 18.27
CA VAL A 27 -14.95 -7.10 18.75
C VAL A 27 -14.32 -5.88 18.12
N THR A 28 -13.81 -4.97 18.94
CA THR A 28 -13.17 -3.74 18.49
C THR A 28 -11.69 -3.99 18.19
N GLU A 29 -11.07 -3.08 17.45
CA GLU A 29 -9.63 -3.16 17.17
C GLU A 29 -8.81 -3.09 18.47
N GLU A 30 -9.26 -2.26 19.42
CA GLU A 30 -8.65 -2.12 20.72
C GLU A 30 -8.69 -3.44 21.53
N GLU A 31 -9.82 -4.16 21.46
CA GLU A 31 -9.95 -5.46 22.11
C GLU A 31 -9.01 -6.50 21.48
N ILE A 32 -8.88 -6.48 20.15
CA ILE A 32 -7.94 -7.38 19.45
C ILE A 32 -6.50 -7.06 19.86
N LYS A 33 -6.11 -5.77 19.89
CA LYS A 33 -4.77 -5.34 20.33
C LYS A 33 -4.48 -5.77 21.77
N ALA A 34 -5.46 -5.64 22.68
CA ALA A 34 -5.31 -6.07 24.07
C ALA A 34 -5.08 -7.57 24.19
N ILE A 35 -5.80 -8.39 23.43
CA ILE A 35 -5.63 -9.86 23.40
C ILE A 35 -4.24 -10.23 22.87
N ILE A 36 -3.75 -9.56 21.84
CA ILE A 36 -2.43 -9.80 21.26
C ILE A 36 -1.34 -9.42 22.27
N GLN A 37 -1.49 -8.30 22.97
CA GLN A 37 -0.57 -7.87 24.02
C GLN A 37 -0.52 -8.90 25.15
N GLU A 38 -1.67 -9.38 25.65
CA GLU A 38 -1.75 -10.45 26.67
C GLU A 38 -1.03 -11.72 26.21
N GLY A 39 -1.26 -12.15 24.94
CA GLY A 39 -0.56 -13.29 24.37
C GLY A 39 0.95 -13.11 24.26
N THR A 40 1.43 -11.86 24.08
CA THR A 40 2.85 -11.55 24.07
C THR A 40 3.44 -11.60 25.47
N GLU A 41 2.74 -11.07 26.49
CA GLU A 41 3.15 -11.13 27.91
C GLU A 41 3.21 -12.58 28.42
N ASP A 42 2.31 -13.45 27.95
CA ASP A 42 2.28 -14.88 28.26
C ASP A 42 3.32 -15.70 27.46
N GLY A 43 3.98 -15.09 26.46
CA GLY A 43 5.01 -15.72 25.64
C GLY A 43 4.50 -16.62 24.52
N GLU A 44 3.19 -16.63 24.25
CA GLU A 44 2.56 -17.37 23.15
C GLU A 44 2.71 -16.63 21.80
N ILE A 45 2.85 -15.29 21.83
CA ILE A 45 3.09 -14.42 20.68
C ILE A 45 4.46 -13.76 20.85
N GLN A 46 5.23 -13.68 19.76
CA GLN A 46 6.53 -12.99 19.79
C GLN A 46 6.31 -11.47 19.65
N GLU A 47 7.20 -10.67 20.24
CA GLU A 47 7.16 -9.19 20.11
C GLU A 47 7.13 -8.72 18.65
N VAL A 48 7.86 -9.41 17.75
CA VAL A 48 7.88 -9.09 16.31
C VAL A 48 6.52 -9.36 15.65
N GLU A 49 5.80 -10.37 16.10
CA GLU A 49 4.46 -10.70 15.59
C GLU A 49 3.45 -9.65 16.03
N GLN A 50 3.49 -9.23 17.29
CA GLN A 50 2.69 -8.11 17.81
C GLN A 50 2.95 -6.83 17.01
N ASP A 51 4.21 -6.46 16.81
CA ASP A 51 4.61 -5.25 16.05
C ASP A 51 4.05 -5.27 14.62
N ILE A 52 4.14 -6.41 13.93
CA ILE A 52 3.56 -6.58 12.59
C ILE A 52 2.05 -6.38 12.61
N VAL A 53 1.33 -6.96 13.56
CA VAL A 53 -0.12 -6.81 13.66
C VAL A 53 -0.51 -5.36 13.91
N GLU A 54 0.17 -4.66 14.80
CA GLU A 54 -0.06 -3.23 15.05
C GLU A 54 0.18 -2.39 13.78
N LYS A 55 1.25 -2.68 13.04
CA LYS A 55 1.53 -2.02 11.75
C LYS A 55 0.47 -2.32 10.70
N VAL A 56 -0.08 -3.54 10.66
CA VAL A 56 -1.21 -3.88 9.77
C VAL A 56 -2.43 -3.03 10.08
N PHE A 57 -2.83 -2.87 11.34
CA PHE A 57 -3.96 -2.00 11.70
C PHE A 57 -3.68 -0.54 11.31
N ASN A 58 -2.52 -0.03 11.66
CA ASN A 58 -2.13 1.34 11.34
C ASN A 58 -2.08 1.60 9.82
N LEU A 59 -1.72 0.60 9.02
CA LEU A 59 -1.67 0.72 7.56
C LEU A 59 -3.06 0.92 6.95
N GLY A 60 -4.10 0.35 7.56
CA GLY A 60 -5.48 0.48 7.10
C GLY A 60 -5.98 1.91 7.01
N ASP A 61 -5.52 2.76 7.92
CA ASP A 61 -5.90 4.18 8.00
C ASP A 61 -5.02 5.08 7.12
N ARG A 62 -3.88 4.58 6.63
CA ARG A 62 -2.93 5.37 5.85
C ARG A 62 -3.38 5.57 4.41
N LYS A 63 -3.06 6.75 3.88
CA LYS A 63 -3.20 7.08 2.45
C LYS A 63 -1.89 6.86 1.73
N ILE A 64 -1.94 6.51 0.45
CA ILE A 64 -0.72 6.23 -0.33
C ILE A 64 0.20 7.44 -0.42
N GLY A 65 -0.33 8.66 -0.41
CA GLY A 65 0.47 9.89 -0.34
C GLY A 65 1.42 9.96 0.85
N SER A 66 1.13 9.23 1.96
CA SER A 66 1.98 9.21 3.16
C SER A 66 3.11 8.18 3.10
N ILE A 67 3.13 7.29 2.11
CA ILE A 67 4.11 6.19 1.98
C ILE A 67 4.82 6.20 0.63
N MET A 68 4.38 7.01 -0.33
CA MET A 68 4.96 7.10 -1.67
C MET A 68 6.38 7.68 -1.63
N THR A 69 7.16 7.37 -2.65
CA THR A 69 8.34 8.16 -3.00
C THR A 69 7.86 9.46 -3.63
N HIS A 70 8.21 10.60 -3.02
CA HIS A 70 7.74 11.91 -3.45
C HIS A 70 8.34 12.33 -4.80
N ARG A 71 7.63 13.18 -5.55
CA ARG A 71 8.06 13.66 -6.88
C ARG A 71 9.45 14.29 -6.92
N SER A 72 9.90 14.91 -5.81
CA SER A 72 11.24 15.48 -5.70
C SER A 72 12.36 14.44 -5.78
N ASP A 73 12.06 13.21 -5.36
CA ASP A 73 13.02 12.10 -5.28
C ASP A 73 12.78 11.06 -6.40
N LEU A 74 11.76 11.33 -7.24
CA LEU A 74 11.38 10.45 -8.33
C LEU A 74 12.34 10.61 -9.51
N ILE A 75 13.00 9.52 -9.86
CA ILE A 75 13.84 9.47 -11.07
C ILE A 75 12.96 9.07 -12.26
N TRP A 76 12.91 9.92 -13.25
CA TRP A 76 12.17 9.71 -14.48
C TRP A 76 13.05 9.94 -15.73
N LEU A 77 12.61 9.46 -16.87
CA LEU A 77 13.31 9.57 -18.15
C LEU A 77 12.56 10.48 -19.10
N GLU A 78 13.28 11.32 -19.83
CA GLU A 78 12.73 12.09 -20.93
C GLU A 78 12.51 11.19 -22.15
N ILE A 79 11.36 11.28 -22.82
CA ILE A 79 11.00 10.41 -23.96
C ILE A 79 12.04 10.48 -25.11
N GLY A 80 12.66 11.62 -25.31
CA GLY A 80 13.71 11.86 -26.31
C GLY A 80 15.13 11.66 -25.81
N GLU A 81 15.32 11.15 -24.60
CA GLU A 81 16.64 11.00 -23.98
C GLU A 81 17.51 9.98 -24.73
N SER A 82 18.82 10.27 -24.86
CA SER A 82 19.75 9.36 -25.51
C SER A 82 20.02 8.09 -24.69
N ALA A 83 20.31 6.97 -25.36
CA ALA A 83 20.64 5.71 -24.71
C ALA A 83 21.81 5.83 -23.70
N GLU A 84 22.79 6.68 -23.99
CA GLU A 84 23.93 6.91 -23.10
C GLU A 84 23.52 7.65 -21.82
N SER A 85 22.69 8.67 -21.94
CA SER A 85 22.13 9.42 -20.81
C SER A 85 21.28 8.54 -19.93
N ILE A 86 20.36 7.76 -20.53
CA ILE A 86 19.52 6.80 -19.83
C ILE A 86 20.40 5.79 -19.06
N ARG A 87 21.44 5.25 -19.71
CA ARG A 87 22.36 4.29 -19.09
C ARG A 87 23.03 4.86 -17.85
N ASN A 88 23.49 6.09 -17.91
CA ASN A 88 24.15 6.77 -16.78
C ASN A 88 23.16 7.01 -15.64
N LYS A 89 21.99 7.55 -15.94
CA LYS A 89 20.93 7.81 -14.97
C LYS A 89 20.49 6.55 -14.23
N VAL A 90 20.29 5.45 -14.98
CA VAL A 90 19.88 4.14 -14.45
C VAL A 90 20.98 3.47 -13.62
N LYS A 91 22.28 3.66 -13.98
CA LYS A 91 23.41 3.14 -13.18
C LYS A 91 23.51 3.80 -11.81
N GLU A 92 23.25 5.09 -11.74
CA GLU A 92 23.29 5.84 -10.49
C GLU A 92 22.06 5.55 -9.61
N ASN A 93 20.91 5.26 -10.23
CA ASN A 93 19.61 5.12 -9.57
C ASN A 93 18.89 3.87 -10.08
N VAL A 94 19.20 2.72 -9.48
CA VAL A 94 18.67 1.41 -9.92
C VAL A 94 17.28 1.16 -9.34
N TYR A 95 16.25 1.35 -10.17
CA TYR A 95 14.86 1.04 -9.86
C TYR A 95 14.29 -0.02 -10.80
N THR A 96 13.20 -0.65 -10.42
CA THR A 96 12.53 -1.67 -11.27
C THR A 96 11.78 -1.04 -12.43
N VAL A 97 11.27 0.19 -12.25
CA VAL A 97 10.44 0.93 -13.18
C VAL A 97 10.80 2.40 -13.14
N TYR A 98 10.75 3.05 -14.31
CA TYR A 98 10.98 4.49 -14.47
C TYR A 98 9.79 5.10 -15.19
N PRO A 99 9.18 6.17 -14.65
CA PRO A 99 8.26 7.00 -15.40
C PRO A 99 8.96 7.62 -16.61
N VAL A 100 8.23 7.74 -17.71
CA VAL A 100 8.69 8.43 -18.92
C VAL A 100 7.75 9.59 -19.18
N ALA A 101 8.31 10.76 -19.33
CA ALA A 101 7.54 11.99 -19.54
C ALA A 101 8.13 12.83 -20.68
N HIS A 102 7.40 13.82 -21.12
CA HIS A 102 7.81 14.80 -22.10
C HIS A 102 7.91 16.19 -21.49
N ASP A 103 9.09 16.80 -21.52
CA ASP A 103 9.45 18.09 -20.95
C ASP A 103 9.32 18.17 -19.42
N GLU A 104 8.18 17.79 -18.87
CA GLU A 104 7.86 17.88 -17.44
C GLU A 104 7.26 16.55 -16.93
N LEU A 105 7.49 16.25 -15.66
CA LEU A 105 6.98 15.04 -15.03
C LEU A 105 5.45 14.90 -15.09
N ASP A 106 4.73 16.00 -15.16
CA ASP A 106 3.27 16.00 -15.27
C ASP A 106 2.76 15.56 -16.66
N HIS A 107 3.64 15.53 -17.68
CA HIS A 107 3.34 15.04 -19.03
C HIS A 107 3.81 13.58 -19.20
N ILE A 108 3.23 12.67 -18.41
CA ILE A 108 3.56 11.26 -18.46
C ILE A 108 3.11 10.63 -19.78
N GLU A 109 4.07 10.05 -20.51
CA GLU A 109 3.85 9.25 -21.73
C GLU A 109 3.66 7.76 -21.37
N GLY A 110 4.25 7.30 -20.28
CA GLY A 110 4.15 5.93 -19.82
C GLY A 110 5.23 5.58 -18.80
N VAL A 111 5.57 4.29 -18.77
CA VAL A 111 6.69 3.77 -17.95
C VAL A 111 7.51 2.79 -18.73
N VAL A 112 8.77 2.61 -18.29
CA VAL A 112 9.63 1.53 -18.78
C VAL A 112 10.17 0.72 -17.62
N TYR A 113 10.34 -0.57 -17.81
CA TYR A 113 10.96 -1.45 -16.83
C TYR A 113 12.47 -1.56 -17.08
N LEU A 114 13.23 -1.62 -16.02
CA LEU A 114 14.69 -1.81 -16.08
C LEU A 114 15.08 -3.01 -16.95
N LYS A 115 14.33 -4.12 -16.85
CA LYS A 115 14.58 -5.33 -17.65
C LYS A 115 14.46 -5.08 -19.17
N ASP A 116 13.46 -4.25 -19.55
CA ASP A 116 13.22 -3.94 -20.97
C ASP A 116 14.31 -2.97 -21.48
N LEU A 117 14.76 -2.01 -20.65
CA LEU A 117 15.92 -1.17 -20.94
C LEU A 117 17.17 -2.02 -21.18
N PHE A 118 17.46 -2.97 -20.29
CA PHE A 118 18.63 -3.86 -20.44
C PHE A 118 18.62 -4.67 -21.74
N SER A 119 17.43 -5.03 -22.22
CA SER A 119 17.30 -5.85 -23.43
C SER A 119 17.46 -5.05 -24.72
N HIS A 120 17.14 -3.75 -24.71
CA HIS A 120 17.01 -2.96 -25.95
C HIS A 120 17.97 -1.77 -26.04
N LEU A 121 18.57 -1.33 -24.90
CA LEU A 121 19.35 -0.08 -24.83
C LEU A 121 20.60 -0.09 -25.73
N ASP A 122 21.10 -1.26 -26.12
CA ASP A 122 22.28 -1.42 -26.99
C ASP A 122 21.92 -1.60 -28.47
N GLU A 123 20.64 -1.56 -28.83
CA GLU A 123 20.19 -1.64 -30.22
C GLU A 123 20.54 -0.34 -30.97
N PRO A 124 20.98 -0.45 -32.25
CA PRO A 124 21.47 0.71 -33.02
C PRO A 124 20.46 1.86 -33.19
N ASP A 125 19.17 1.53 -33.29
CA ASP A 125 18.06 2.48 -33.52
C ASP A 125 17.13 2.56 -32.29
N PHE A 126 17.64 2.28 -31.08
CA PHE A 126 16.85 2.29 -29.86
C PHE A 126 16.10 3.60 -29.67
N LYS A 127 14.79 3.47 -29.43
CA LYS A 127 13.92 4.57 -28.99
C LYS A 127 13.15 4.15 -27.76
N LEU A 128 13.14 5.00 -26.74
CA LEU A 128 12.42 4.75 -25.50
C LEU A 128 10.93 4.47 -25.72
N ALA A 129 10.35 5.13 -26.73
CA ALA A 129 8.96 4.97 -27.14
C ALA A 129 8.60 3.52 -27.55
N ASP A 130 9.55 2.75 -28.07
CA ASP A 130 9.28 1.40 -28.59
C ASP A 130 9.06 0.36 -27.47
N ILE A 131 9.54 0.66 -26.26
CA ILE A 131 9.42 -0.20 -25.06
C ILE A 131 8.50 0.39 -23.99
N LEU A 132 7.82 1.49 -24.33
CA LEU A 132 6.92 2.18 -23.43
C LEU A 132 5.70 1.33 -23.07
N ARG A 133 5.31 1.35 -21.80
CA ARG A 133 4.09 0.70 -21.31
C ARG A 133 3.15 1.72 -20.70
N PRO A 134 1.83 1.49 -20.75
CA PRO A 134 0.86 2.36 -20.10
C PRO A 134 1.16 2.52 -18.60
N ALA A 135 1.11 3.76 -18.11
CA ALA A 135 1.22 4.05 -16.69
C ALA A 135 -0.09 3.75 -15.96
N GLN A 136 0.03 3.34 -14.68
CA GLN A 136 -1.11 3.23 -13.77
C GLN A 136 -1.09 4.39 -12.79
N PHE A 137 -2.27 4.97 -12.54
CA PHE A 137 -2.41 6.15 -11.68
C PHE A 137 -3.33 5.85 -10.51
N PHE A 138 -2.98 6.36 -9.34
CA PHE A 138 -3.79 6.29 -8.12
C PHE A 138 -3.86 7.67 -7.47
N PRO A 139 -5.04 8.10 -6.99
CA PRO A 139 -5.16 9.35 -6.25
C PRO A 139 -4.43 9.26 -4.90
N GLU A 140 -3.74 10.33 -4.50
CA GLU A 140 -2.93 10.37 -3.27
C GLU A 140 -3.73 10.08 -1.99
N ASN A 141 -5.01 10.39 -1.99
CA ASN A 141 -5.93 10.16 -0.88
C ASN A 141 -6.50 8.73 -0.83
N GLN A 142 -6.13 7.84 -1.78
CA GLN A 142 -6.55 6.44 -1.76
C GLN A 142 -5.92 5.70 -0.60
N SER A 143 -6.69 4.79 0.04
CA SER A 143 -6.16 3.96 1.12
C SER A 143 -5.09 2.97 0.61
N VAL A 144 -4.11 2.68 1.44
CA VAL A 144 -3.04 1.72 1.11
C VAL A 144 -3.61 0.34 0.80
N TYR A 145 -4.63 -0.12 1.54
CA TYR A 145 -5.26 -1.43 1.28
C TYR A 145 -5.96 -1.51 -0.07
N ASN A 146 -6.68 -0.45 -0.47
CA ASN A 146 -7.30 -0.43 -1.80
C ASN A 146 -6.24 -0.46 -2.90
N THR A 147 -5.16 0.31 -2.74
CA THR A 147 -4.05 0.31 -3.69
C THR A 147 -3.37 -1.05 -3.76
N LEU A 148 -3.10 -1.69 -2.62
CA LEU A 148 -2.55 -3.05 -2.58
C LEU A 148 -3.46 -4.06 -3.30
N GLY A 149 -4.78 -3.93 -3.14
CA GLY A 149 -5.76 -4.73 -3.85
C GLY A 149 -5.62 -4.58 -5.37
N HIS A 150 -5.53 -3.36 -5.89
CA HIS A 150 -5.32 -3.09 -7.32
C HIS A 150 -3.97 -3.61 -7.83
N LEU A 151 -2.88 -3.32 -7.10
CA LEU A 151 -1.55 -3.81 -7.48
C LEU A 151 -1.52 -5.35 -7.61
N LYS A 152 -2.23 -6.04 -6.72
CA LYS A 152 -2.33 -7.50 -6.72
C LYS A 152 -3.20 -8.03 -7.85
N SER A 153 -4.41 -7.45 -8.07
CA SER A 153 -5.36 -7.92 -9.09
C SER A 153 -4.82 -7.73 -10.51
N ASP A 154 -4.16 -6.61 -10.75
CA ASP A 154 -3.69 -6.23 -12.09
C ASP A 154 -2.26 -6.72 -12.36
N HIS A 155 -1.66 -7.45 -11.40
CA HIS A 155 -0.28 -7.95 -11.47
C HIS A 155 0.77 -6.86 -11.72
N ILE A 156 0.48 -5.62 -11.33
CA ILE A 156 1.40 -4.47 -11.38
C ILE A 156 2.09 -4.29 -10.04
N LYS A 157 3.28 -3.69 -10.06
CA LYS A 157 4.11 -3.54 -8.85
C LYS A 157 4.30 -2.09 -8.43
N TYR A 158 3.70 -1.16 -9.13
CA TYR A 158 3.85 0.27 -8.93
C TYR A 158 2.57 1.02 -9.33
N GLY A 159 2.46 2.26 -8.90
CA GLY A 159 1.47 3.22 -9.38
C GLY A 159 1.98 4.64 -9.24
N LEU A 160 1.78 5.46 -10.26
CA LEU A 160 2.01 6.90 -10.16
C LEU A 160 0.90 7.51 -9.31
N VAL A 161 1.28 8.38 -8.41
CA VAL A 161 0.35 9.01 -7.47
C VAL A 161 0.05 10.43 -7.95
N THR A 162 -1.24 10.77 -8.04
CA THR A 162 -1.70 12.06 -8.51
C THR A 162 -2.55 12.78 -7.48
N ASP A 163 -2.51 14.11 -7.51
CA ASP A 163 -3.46 14.96 -6.79
C ASP A 163 -4.81 15.08 -7.54
N GLU A 164 -5.70 15.92 -7.02
CA GLU A 164 -7.04 16.17 -7.57
C GLU A 164 -7.00 16.90 -8.93
N PHE A 165 -5.88 17.50 -9.27
CA PHE A 165 -5.66 18.22 -10.54
C PHE A 165 -4.98 17.35 -11.60
N GLY A 166 -4.59 16.14 -11.24
CA GLY A 166 -3.87 15.22 -12.12
C GLY A 166 -2.35 15.41 -12.14
N SER A 167 -1.80 16.30 -11.29
CA SER A 167 -0.35 16.48 -11.19
C SER A 167 0.29 15.32 -10.44
N ILE A 168 1.45 14.87 -10.93
CA ILE A 168 2.20 13.78 -10.33
C ILE A 168 2.79 14.20 -8.98
N GLN A 169 2.41 13.52 -7.92
CA GLN A 169 2.92 13.71 -6.57
C GLN A 169 4.06 12.76 -6.22
N GLY A 170 4.10 11.58 -6.87
CA GLY A 170 5.12 10.59 -6.62
C GLY A 170 4.83 9.24 -7.26
N ILE A 171 5.49 8.21 -6.74
CA ILE A 171 5.26 6.81 -7.10
C ILE A 171 5.11 5.98 -5.83
N VAL A 172 4.20 5.03 -5.85
CA VAL A 172 4.06 4.00 -4.81
C VAL A 172 4.34 2.64 -5.41
N THR A 173 5.10 1.82 -4.69
CA THR A 173 5.41 0.46 -5.11
C THR A 173 4.97 -0.55 -4.06
N LEU A 174 4.88 -1.82 -4.45
CA LEU A 174 4.62 -2.90 -3.50
C LEU A 174 5.71 -2.96 -2.41
N LYS A 175 6.96 -2.58 -2.76
CA LYS A 175 8.06 -2.51 -1.79
C LYS A 175 7.78 -1.48 -0.71
N ASP A 176 7.30 -0.27 -1.06
CA ASP A 176 7.00 0.78 -0.07
C ASP A 176 5.95 0.32 0.94
N ILE A 177 4.91 -0.42 0.47
CA ILE A 177 3.88 -0.99 1.34
C ILE A 177 4.49 -2.04 2.28
N VAL A 178 5.35 -2.91 1.77
CA VAL A 178 6.03 -3.95 2.57
C VAL A 178 7.01 -3.33 3.56
N ASP A 179 7.76 -2.32 3.17
CA ASP A 179 8.70 -1.62 4.04
C ASP A 179 7.98 -0.96 5.23
N VAL A 180 6.77 -0.42 5.04
CA VAL A 180 5.96 0.12 6.15
C VAL A 180 5.49 -0.98 7.11
N LEU A 181 5.25 -2.20 6.62
CA LEU A 181 4.82 -3.33 7.46
C LEU A 181 5.98 -3.96 8.24
N LEU A 182 7.17 -4.00 7.64
CA LEU A 182 8.33 -4.69 8.21
C LEU A 182 9.34 -3.74 8.88
N GLY A 183 9.30 -2.47 8.49
CA GLY A 183 10.22 -1.38 8.82
C GLY A 183 10.28 -0.84 10.13
#